data_c0f1e3887c61ecb3fb7ecffbcfa8d024
#
_entry.id   c0f1e3887c61ecb3fb7ecffbcfa8d024
#
_cell.length_a   1.000
_cell.length_b   1.000
_cell.length_c   1.000
_cell.angle_alpha   90.00
_cell.angle_beta   90.00
_cell.angle_gamma   90.00
#
_symmetry.space_group_name_H-M   'P 1'
#
loop_
_entity.id
_entity.type
_entity.pdbx_description
1 polymer ?
#
loop_
_entity_poly.entity_id
_entity_poly.type
_entity_poly.pdbx_seq_one_letter_code
_entity_poly.pdbx_strand_id
1 'polypeptide(L)'
;MVDESSLKYWHDAGHVARRTLEAMKDEITVGKSWDAVIQSAERFIRRNGGNPAFPVTIAVDDLAAHYTTDHATIAPEGWDREMVFQNGDLVKLDVGVHINGHIGDNALTIEVGNQGNHTDQIKASREARDSAIEMMHPGTPWHKVGAAAAQPSLDAGFQPIRNLCGHQLKPWELHAGVSVPSYACGPDNPGFKGIVEEGSVYA
;
A
#
# COMPACT_ATOMS: atom_id res chain seq x y z
N MET A 1 -4.96 1.90 22.28
CA MET A 1 -5.87 0.74 22.03
C MET A 1 -7.07 1.25 21.27
N VAL A 2 -7.50 0.51 20.25
CA VAL A 2 -8.77 0.76 19.54
C VAL A 2 -9.90 0.47 20.54
N ASP A 3 -10.83 1.42 20.72
CA ASP A 3 -12.03 1.17 21.49
C ASP A 3 -13.13 0.55 20.59
N GLU A 4 -14.07 -0.21 21.18
CA GLU A 4 -15.12 -0.87 20.42
C GLU A 4 -15.99 0.11 19.62
N SER A 5 -16.18 1.34 20.10
CA SER A 5 -17.02 2.33 19.43
C SER A 5 -16.35 2.88 18.16
N SER A 6 -15.02 2.89 18.10
CA SER A 6 -14.23 3.35 16.97
C SER A 6 -13.92 2.26 15.95
N LEU A 7 -14.02 0.97 16.34
CA LEU A 7 -13.69 -0.17 15.47
C LEU A 7 -14.47 -0.14 14.14
N LYS A 8 -15.73 0.28 14.20
CA LYS A 8 -16.56 0.44 13.00
C LYS A 8 -15.92 1.39 11.98
N TYR A 9 -15.35 2.51 12.40
CA TYR A 9 -14.74 3.47 11.47
C TYR A 9 -13.48 2.92 10.79
N TRP A 10 -12.68 2.12 11.51
CA TRP A 10 -11.54 1.41 10.94
C TRP A 10 -11.99 0.42 9.85
N HIS A 11 -13.01 -0.39 10.13
CA HIS A 11 -13.57 -1.32 9.16
C HIS A 11 -14.16 -0.61 7.94
N ASP A 12 -14.95 0.45 8.16
CA ASP A 12 -15.57 1.20 7.08
C ASP A 12 -14.52 1.87 6.19
N ALA A 13 -13.46 2.49 6.78
CA ALA A 13 -12.37 3.11 6.05
C ALA A 13 -11.59 2.08 5.20
N GLY A 14 -11.19 0.96 5.79
CA GLY A 14 -10.53 -0.14 5.07
C GLY A 14 -11.42 -0.74 3.97
N HIS A 15 -12.72 -0.85 4.22
CA HIS A 15 -13.67 -1.36 3.23
C HIS A 15 -13.80 -0.41 2.02
N VAL A 16 -13.88 0.90 2.26
CA VAL A 16 -13.93 1.91 1.18
C VAL A 16 -12.62 1.92 0.40
N ALA A 17 -11.45 1.85 1.09
CA ALA A 17 -10.14 1.78 0.44
C ALA A 17 -10.05 0.55 -0.49
N ARG A 18 -10.37 -0.63 0.01
CA ARG A 18 -10.38 -1.88 -0.77
C ARG A 18 -11.29 -1.77 -2.00
N ARG A 19 -12.54 -1.31 -1.82
CA ARG A 19 -13.49 -1.15 -2.94
C ARG A 19 -13.01 -0.12 -3.96
N THR A 20 -12.30 0.92 -3.53
CA THR A 20 -11.70 1.90 -4.45
C THR A 20 -10.65 1.22 -5.32
N LEU A 21 -9.75 0.42 -4.74
CA LEU A 21 -8.74 -0.33 -5.50
C LEU A 21 -9.39 -1.30 -6.50
N GLU A 22 -10.40 -2.05 -6.07
CA GLU A 22 -11.14 -2.98 -6.95
C GLU A 22 -11.79 -2.26 -8.14
N ALA A 23 -12.43 -1.10 -7.90
CA ALA A 23 -13.05 -0.31 -8.96
C ALA A 23 -12.03 0.31 -9.93
N MET A 24 -10.89 0.79 -9.42
CA MET A 24 -9.84 1.42 -10.24
C MET A 24 -9.03 0.39 -11.04
N LYS A 25 -8.97 -0.85 -10.60
CA LYS A 25 -8.29 -1.93 -11.34
C LYS A 25 -8.77 -2.02 -12.79
N ASP A 26 -10.05 -1.90 -13.02
CA ASP A 26 -10.65 -1.98 -14.36
C ASP A 26 -10.47 -0.68 -15.16
N GLU A 27 -10.11 0.42 -14.50
CA GLU A 27 -9.82 1.70 -15.15
C GLU A 27 -8.34 1.85 -15.56
N ILE A 28 -7.42 1.05 -15.01
CA ILE A 28 -6.00 1.08 -15.36
C ILE A 28 -5.78 0.28 -16.65
N THR A 29 -5.93 0.97 -17.78
CA THR A 29 -5.85 0.37 -19.12
C THR A 29 -4.91 1.16 -20.01
N VAL A 30 -4.36 0.51 -21.05
CA VAL A 30 -3.46 1.15 -22.01
C VAL A 30 -4.05 2.45 -22.57
N GLY A 31 -3.26 3.51 -22.56
CA GLY A 31 -3.64 4.85 -23.03
C GLY A 31 -4.46 5.69 -22.06
N LYS A 32 -4.91 5.12 -20.93
CA LYS A 32 -5.59 5.90 -19.89
C LYS A 32 -4.57 6.78 -19.14
N SER A 33 -4.92 8.02 -18.88
CA SER A 33 -4.10 8.94 -18.08
C SER A 33 -4.06 8.54 -16.61
N TRP A 34 -2.88 8.63 -15.99
CA TRP A 34 -2.71 8.40 -14.54
C TRP A 34 -3.55 9.37 -13.72
N ASP A 35 -3.53 10.66 -14.10
CA ASP A 35 -4.34 11.70 -13.44
C ASP A 35 -5.84 11.37 -13.49
N ALA A 36 -6.34 10.88 -14.62
CA ALA A 36 -7.75 10.48 -14.76
C ALA A 36 -8.13 9.36 -13.76
N VAL A 37 -7.25 8.39 -13.52
CA VAL A 37 -7.47 7.31 -12.55
C VAL A 37 -7.38 7.85 -11.11
N ILE A 38 -6.40 8.71 -10.80
CA ILE A 38 -6.28 9.36 -9.49
C ILE A 38 -7.56 10.12 -9.14
N GLN A 39 -8.02 10.98 -10.04
CA GLN A 39 -9.27 11.74 -9.86
C GLN A 39 -10.51 10.83 -9.73
N SER A 40 -10.55 9.73 -10.50
CA SER A 40 -11.63 8.75 -10.41
C SER A 40 -11.66 8.07 -9.04
N ALA A 41 -10.49 7.65 -8.54
CA ALA A 41 -10.33 7.07 -7.21
C ALA A 41 -10.79 8.02 -6.10
N GLU A 42 -10.33 9.27 -6.12
CA GLU A 42 -10.74 10.26 -5.12
C GLU A 42 -12.25 10.56 -5.16
N ARG A 43 -12.84 10.66 -6.36
CA ARG A 43 -14.30 10.79 -6.48
C ARG A 43 -15.03 9.57 -5.93
N PHE A 44 -14.51 8.37 -6.18
CA PHE A 44 -15.08 7.11 -5.66
C PHE A 44 -15.04 7.08 -4.13
N ILE A 45 -13.92 7.44 -3.51
CA ILE A 45 -13.77 7.53 -2.05
C ILE A 45 -14.85 8.44 -1.47
N ARG A 46 -14.98 9.67 -1.99
CA ARG A 46 -15.94 10.67 -1.47
C ARG A 46 -17.40 10.22 -1.64
N ARG A 47 -17.74 9.58 -2.77
CA ARG A 47 -19.08 9.04 -3.02
C ARG A 47 -19.45 7.86 -2.11
N ASN A 48 -18.46 7.16 -1.56
CA ASN A 48 -18.67 6.04 -0.66
C ASN A 48 -18.50 6.42 0.83
N GLY A 49 -18.54 7.71 1.16
CA GLY A 49 -18.59 8.19 2.55
C GLY A 49 -17.25 8.35 3.24
N GLY A 50 -16.13 8.16 2.53
CA GLY A 50 -14.79 8.44 3.02
C GLY A 50 -14.24 9.77 2.50
N ASN A 51 -13.06 10.13 2.98
CA ASN A 51 -12.22 11.18 2.38
C ASN A 51 -10.81 10.62 2.17
N PRO A 52 -10.05 11.11 1.17
CA PRO A 52 -8.64 10.73 1.05
C PRO A 52 -7.87 11.07 2.32
N ALA A 53 -7.14 10.10 2.86
CA ALA A 53 -6.24 10.31 3.99
C ALA A 53 -4.90 10.91 3.55
N PHE A 54 -4.52 10.62 2.31
CA PHE A 54 -3.41 11.20 1.56
C PHE A 54 -3.80 11.24 0.08
N PRO A 55 -3.09 12.01 -0.78
CA PRO A 55 -3.35 11.99 -2.23
C PRO A 55 -3.22 10.57 -2.78
N VAL A 56 -4.18 10.14 -3.60
CA VAL A 56 -4.05 8.84 -4.28
C VAL A 56 -2.76 8.84 -5.10
N THR A 57 -1.95 7.79 -4.97
CA THR A 57 -0.67 7.67 -5.66
C THR A 57 -0.69 6.55 -6.70
N ILE A 58 -0.02 6.81 -7.83
CA ILE A 58 0.25 5.83 -8.86
C ILE A 58 1.74 5.83 -9.13
N ALA A 59 2.37 4.69 -8.93
CA ALA A 59 3.78 4.48 -9.20
C ALA A 59 3.93 3.37 -10.24
N VAL A 60 4.75 3.58 -11.26
CA VAL A 60 4.90 2.66 -12.40
C VAL A 60 6.35 2.22 -12.49
N ASP A 61 6.58 0.96 -12.75
CA ASP A 61 7.88 0.31 -12.95
C ASP A 61 8.88 0.66 -11.83
N ASP A 62 9.93 1.43 -12.13
CA ASP A 62 11.01 1.80 -11.20
C ASP A 62 10.56 2.77 -10.09
N LEU A 63 9.44 3.45 -10.25
CA LEU A 63 8.84 4.21 -9.16
C LEU A 63 8.23 3.24 -8.15
N ALA A 64 8.76 3.21 -6.95
CA ALA A 64 8.28 2.27 -5.93
C ALA A 64 6.93 2.67 -5.34
N ALA A 65 6.79 3.97 -4.95
CA ALA A 65 5.60 4.50 -4.26
C ALA A 65 5.59 6.04 -4.28
N HIS A 66 4.55 6.65 -3.69
CA HIS A 66 4.42 8.06 -3.32
C HIS A 66 4.40 9.06 -4.49
N TYR A 67 4.21 8.59 -5.71
CA TYR A 67 4.05 9.50 -6.84
C TYR A 67 2.56 9.81 -7.08
N THR A 68 2.24 11.08 -7.21
CA THR A 68 0.90 11.54 -7.60
C THR A 68 1.02 12.66 -8.63
N THR A 69 -0.03 12.87 -9.42
CA THR A 69 -0.12 14.01 -10.32
C THR A 69 -0.79 15.18 -9.61
N ASP A 70 -0.36 16.39 -9.89
CA ASP A 70 -0.93 17.64 -9.35
C ASP A 70 -1.82 18.39 -10.36
N HIS A 71 -2.45 17.67 -11.28
CA HIS A 71 -3.18 18.18 -12.44
C HIS A 71 -2.31 18.89 -13.50
N ALA A 72 -1.04 19.14 -13.22
CA ALA A 72 -0.10 19.78 -14.14
C ALA A 72 0.74 18.76 -14.92
N THR A 73 0.56 17.47 -14.67
CA THR A 73 1.25 16.37 -15.37
C THR A 73 2.79 16.57 -15.43
N ILE A 74 3.42 16.76 -14.28
CA ILE A 74 4.87 16.77 -14.20
C ILE A 74 5.35 15.33 -14.22
N ALA A 75 5.98 14.91 -15.31
CA ALA A 75 6.62 13.61 -15.38
C ALA A 75 7.74 13.49 -14.33
N PRO A 76 8.00 12.31 -13.77
CA PRO A 76 9.16 12.09 -12.93
C PRO A 76 10.44 12.51 -13.63
N GLU A 77 11.42 13.01 -12.87
CA GLU A 77 12.70 13.42 -13.42
C GLU A 77 13.36 12.26 -14.20
N GLY A 78 13.76 12.54 -15.42
CA GLY A 78 14.37 11.55 -16.31
C GLY A 78 13.36 10.69 -17.12
N TRP A 79 12.07 10.93 -16.97
CA TRP A 79 11.07 10.24 -17.78
C TRP A 79 10.74 11.02 -19.05
N ASP A 80 10.96 10.36 -20.19
CA ASP A 80 10.66 10.89 -21.52
C ASP A 80 9.42 10.17 -22.10
N ARG A 81 8.32 10.13 -21.30
CA ARG A 81 7.07 9.50 -21.73
C ARG A 81 5.86 10.28 -21.22
N GLU A 82 4.76 10.16 -21.95
CA GLU A 82 3.46 10.66 -21.49
C GLU A 82 2.99 9.91 -20.22
N MET A 83 2.27 10.60 -19.34
CA MET A 83 1.70 10.07 -18.11
C MET A 83 0.42 9.28 -18.39
N VAL A 84 0.54 8.30 -19.29
CA VAL A 84 -0.50 7.33 -19.65
C VAL A 84 0.02 5.92 -19.45
N PHE A 85 -0.86 4.99 -19.13
CA PHE A 85 -0.50 3.59 -18.98
C PHE A 85 -0.11 2.97 -20.34
N GLN A 86 0.96 2.20 -20.33
CA GLN A 86 1.45 1.46 -21.48
C GLN A 86 1.28 -0.05 -21.24
N ASN A 87 1.28 -0.81 -22.34
CA ASN A 87 1.22 -2.26 -22.25
C ASN A 87 2.48 -2.83 -21.58
N GLY A 88 2.30 -3.62 -20.54
CA GLY A 88 3.39 -4.19 -19.75
C GLY A 88 3.78 -3.38 -18.52
N ASP A 89 3.25 -2.18 -18.31
CA ASP A 89 3.51 -1.38 -17.10
C ASP A 89 3.15 -2.15 -15.82
N LEU A 90 4.06 -2.15 -14.85
CA LEU A 90 3.81 -2.64 -13.50
C LEU A 90 3.33 -1.49 -12.62
N VAL A 91 2.02 -1.38 -12.43
CA VAL A 91 1.39 -0.25 -11.75
C VAL A 91 1.11 -0.59 -10.29
N LYS A 92 1.58 0.26 -9.37
CA LYS A 92 1.22 0.27 -7.95
C LYS A 92 0.25 1.43 -7.74
N LEU A 93 -0.99 1.10 -7.39
CA LEU A 93 -2.02 2.05 -7.00
C LEU A 93 -2.16 1.99 -5.48
N ASP A 94 -2.01 3.13 -4.82
CA ASP A 94 -2.04 3.25 -3.37
C ASP A 94 -3.09 4.26 -2.94
N VAL A 95 -3.93 3.86 -2.00
CA VAL A 95 -5.16 4.55 -1.61
C VAL A 95 -5.29 4.62 -0.10
N GLY A 96 -5.23 5.83 0.45
CA GLY A 96 -5.60 6.12 1.82
C GLY A 96 -7.00 6.69 1.93
N VAL A 97 -7.82 6.11 2.79
CA VAL A 97 -9.17 6.59 3.08
C VAL A 97 -9.31 6.84 4.57
N HIS A 98 -9.93 7.95 4.96
CA HIS A 98 -10.32 8.09 6.35
C HIS A 98 -11.83 8.31 6.51
N ILE A 99 -12.37 7.77 7.62
CA ILE A 99 -13.72 8.05 8.14
C ILE A 99 -13.57 8.48 9.59
N ASN A 100 -13.93 9.71 9.89
CA ASN A 100 -13.70 10.31 11.21
C ASN A 100 -12.26 10.17 11.73
N GLY A 101 -11.28 10.32 10.83
CA GLY A 101 -9.86 10.21 11.15
C GLY A 101 -9.31 8.78 11.19
N HIS A 102 -10.15 7.75 11.19
CA HIS A 102 -9.71 6.35 11.18
C HIS A 102 -9.32 5.95 9.76
N ILE A 103 -8.09 5.52 9.57
CA ILE A 103 -7.46 5.40 8.24
C ILE A 103 -7.43 3.95 7.79
N GLY A 104 -7.94 3.69 6.58
CA GLY A 104 -7.67 2.48 5.83
C GLY A 104 -6.64 2.80 4.74
N ASP A 105 -5.47 2.18 4.82
CA ASP A 105 -4.34 2.37 3.94
C ASP A 105 -4.09 1.06 3.18
N ASN A 106 -4.26 1.09 1.86
CA ASN A 106 -4.23 -0.11 1.03
C ASN A 106 -3.63 0.18 -0.34
N ALA A 107 -2.83 -0.76 -0.82
CA ALA A 107 -2.30 -0.72 -2.18
C ALA A 107 -2.55 -2.03 -2.93
N LEU A 108 -2.55 -1.94 -4.26
CA LEU A 108 -2.49 -3.09 -5.14
C LEU A 108 -1.48 -2.87 -6.26
N THR A 109 -0.95 -3.99 -6.77
CA THR A 109 -0.10 -4.00 -7.95
C THR A 109 -0.77 -4.79 -9.06
N ILE A 110 -0.76 -4.21 -10.28
CA ILE A 110 -1.28 -4.84 -11.49
C ILE A 110 -0.31 -4.64 -12.65
N GLU A 111 -0.31 -5.58 -13.58
CA GLU A 111 0.35 -5.45 -14.88
C GLU A 111 -0.67 -5.00 -15.93
N VAL A 112 -0.38 -3.92 -16.64
CA VAL A 112 -1.26 -3.38 -17.68
C VAL A 112 -1.19 -4.26 -18.93
N GLY A 113 -2.35 -4.69 -19.44
CA GLY A 113 -2.45 -5.52 -20.65
C GLY A 113 -2.20 -7.01 -20.42
N ASN A 114 -1.99 -7.47 -19.20
CA ASN A 114 -1.89 -8.88 -18.80
C ASN A 114 -0.88 -9.71 -19.63
N GLN A 115 0.33 -9.19 -19.82
CA GLN A 115 1.40 -9.90 -20.54
C GLN A 115 1.95 -11.10 -19.76
N GLY A 116 1.77 -11.11 -18.42
CA GLY A 116 2.24 -12.15 -17.53
C GLY A 116 3.72 -12.02 -17.13
N ASN A 117 4.38 -10.94 -17.50
CA ASN A 117 5.81 -10.72 -17.23
C ASN A 117 6.08 -10.52 -15.71
N HIS A 118 5.10 -10.00 -14.96
CA HIS A 118 5.23 -9.67 -13.55
C HIS A 118 4.39 -10.55 -12.62
N THR A 119 3.81 -11.64 -13.16
CA THR A 119 2.91 -12.52 -12.39
C THR A 119 3.57 -13.07 -11.13
N ASP A 120 4.79 -13.58 -11.21
CA ASP A 120 5.51 -14.17 -10.08
C ASP A 120 5.89 -13.11 -9.04
N GLN A 121 6.27 -11.91 -9.48
CA GLN A 121 6.59 -10.78 -8.59
C GLN A 121 5.37 -10.31 -7.82
N ILE A 122 4.21 -10.14 -8.50
CA ILE A 122 2.95 -9.76 -7.87
C ILE A 122 2.49 -10.83 -6.88
N LYS A 123 2.62 -12.10 -7.25
CA LYS A 123 2.29 -13.23 -6.37
C LYS A 123 3.17 -13.22 -5.12
N ALA A 124 4.49 -13.15 -5.27
CA ALA A 124 5.44 -13.11 -4.17
C ALA A 124 5.18 -11.94 -3.20
N SER A 125 4.83 -10.76 -3.72
CA SER A 125 4.46 -9.59 -2.91
C SER A 125 3.19 -9.83 -2.08
N ARG A 126 2.18 -10.50 -2.65
CA ARG A 126 0.96 -10.87 -1.90
C ARG A 126 1.23 -11.88 -0.80
N GLU A 127 2.01 -12.92 -1.12
CA GLU A 127 2.41 -13.95 -0.15
C GLU A 127 3.26 -13.35 0.98
N ALA A 128 4.14 -12.40 0.67
CA ALA A 128 4.91 -11.64 1.65
C ALA A 128 4.02 -10.88 2.63
N ARG A 129 3.02 -10.14 2.12
CA ARG A 129 2.02 -9.44 2.94
C ARG A 129 1.25 -10.43 3.82
N ASP A 130 0.73 -11.50 3.25
CA ASP A 130 -0.09 -12.48 3.97
C ASP A 130 0.71 -13.16 5.07
N SER A 131 1.98 -13.52 4.82
CA SER A 131 2.89 -14.07 5.83
C SER A 131 3.20 -13.08 6.96
N ALA A 132 3.32 -11.77 6.64
CA ALA A 132 3.47 -10.74 7.66
C ALA A 132 2.22 -10.67 8.55
N ILE A 133 1.03 -10.63 7.95
CA ILE A 133 -0.25 -10.58 8.68
C ILE A 133 -0.40 -11.81 9.59
N GLU A 134 -0.12 -13.00 9.10
CA GLU A 134 -0.17 -14.24 9.89
C GLU A 134 0.80 -14.23 11.09
N MET A 135 1.93 -13.54 10.96
CA MET A 135 2.90 -13.42 12.05
C MET A 135 2.53 -12.32 13.07
N MET A 136 1.64 -11.37 12.72
CA MET A 136 1.29 -10.21 13.55
C MET A 136 0.32 -10.57 14.68
N HIS A 137 0.77 -11.37 15.65
CA HIS A 137 0.06 -11.62 16.90
C HIS A 137 0.58 -10.73 18.02
N PRO A 138 -0.27 -10.30 18.97
CA PRO A 138 0.18 -9.54 20.15
C PRO A 138 1.35 -10.21 20.85
N GLY A 139 2.40 -9.45 21.13
CA GLY A 139 3.65 -9.93 21.73
C GLY A 139 4.72 -10.41 20.73
N THR A 140 4.41 -10.52 19.43
CA THR A 140 5.40 -10.90 18.42
C THR A 140 6.41 -9.77 18.20
N PRO A 141 7.72 -10.02 18.30
CA PRO A 141 8.75 -9.04 17.98
C PRO A 141 8.77 -8.68 16.49
N TRP A 142 8.99 -7.41 16.16
CA TRP A 142 8.97 -6.91 14.78
C TRP A 142 9.97 -7.61 13.85
N HIS A 143 11.15 -7.98 14.34
CA HIS A 143 12.13 -8.71 13.51
C HIS A 143 11.59 -10.06 13.00
N LYS A 144 10.68 -10.72 13.74
CA LYS A 144 10.03 -11.96 13.27
C LYS A 144 9.00 -11.69 12.18
N VAL A 145 8.23 -10.58 12.31
CA VAL A 145 7.30 -10.12 11.26
C VAL A 145 8.08 -9.83 9.98
N GLY A 146 9.18 -9.07 10.06
CA GLY A 146 10.01 -8.76 8.90
C GLY A 146 10.66 -9.98 8.25
N ALA A 147 11.06 -10.98 9.05
CA ALA A 147 11.58 -12.24 8.51
C ALA A 147 10.48 -13.03 7.77
N ALA A 148 9.27 -13.10 8.32
CA ALA A 148 8.14 -13.74 7.67
C ALA A 148 7.75 -13.03 6.37
N ALA A 149 7.70 -11.68 6.38
CA ALA A 149 7.43 -10.88 5.19
C ALA A 149 8.46 -11.07 4.08
N ALA A 150 9.74 -11.21 4.43
CA ALA A 150 10.82 -11.35 3.46
C ALA A 150 10.83 -12.70 2.74
N GLN A 151 10.48 -13.77 3.43
CA GLN A 151 10.72 -15.14 2.97
C GLN A 151 10.07 -15.48 1.62
N PRO A 152 8.78 -15.21 1.37
CA PRO A 152 8.16 -15.53 0.08
C PRO A 152 8.81 -14.80 -1.10
N SER A 153 9.23 -13.54 -0.91
CA SER A 153 9.93 -12.80 -1.95
C SER A 153 11.29 -13.42 -2.27
N LEU A 154 12.06 -13.80 -1.25
CA LEU A 154 13.37 -14.43 -1.40
C LEU A 154 13.27 -15.81 -2.08
N ASP A 155 12.29 -16.61 -1.70
CA ASP A 155 12.03 -17.94 -2.28
C ASP A 155 11.66 -17.85 -3.77
N ALA A 156 10.98 -16.77 -4.17
CA ALA A 156 10.66 -16.47 -5.56
C ALA A 156 11.79 -15.76 -6.34
N GLY A 157 12.96 -15.54 -5.71
CA GLY A 157 14.12 -14.89 -6.33
C GLY A 157 14.09 -13.37 -6.36
N PHE A 158 13.16 -12.74 -5.63
CA PHE A 158 13.05 -11.28 -5.52
C PHE A 158 13.65 -10.75 -4.21
N GLN A 159 13.97 -9.47 -4.20
CA GLN A 159 14.44 -8.79 -2.99
C GLN A 159 13.32 -7.91 -2.41
N PRO A 160 13.02 -8.04 -1.10
CA PRO A 160 12.10 -7.11 -0.46
C PRO A 160 12.68 -5.70 -0.43
N ILE A 161 11.81 -4.70 -0.53
CA ILE A 161 12.20 -3.28 -0.44
C ILE A 161 12.72 -2.98 0.96
N ARG A 162 13.78 -2.14 1.07
CA ARG A 162 14.45 -1.84 2.34
C ARG A 162 14.39 -0.38 2.77
N ASN A 163 13.99 0.51 1.88
CA ASN A 163 13.87 1.94 2.12
C ASN A 163 12.42 2.40 2.36
N LEU A 164 11.48 1.44 2.36
CA LEU A 164 10.10 1.62 2.78
C LEU A 164 9.76 0.58 3.86
N CYS A 165 8.77 0.85 4.66
CA CYS A 165 8.25 -0.05 5.68
C CYS A 165 6.76 0.20 5.89
N GLY A 166 6.05 -0.76 6.47
CA GLY A 166 4.73 -0.53 7.02
C GLY A 166 4.79 0.34 8.27
N HIS A 167 3.66 0.77 8.78
CA HIS A 167 3.58 1.69 9.91
C HIS A 167 2.32 1.52 10.75
N GLN A 168 2.38 1.98 11.99
CA GLN A 168 1.21 2.08 12.86
C GLN A 168 0.32 3.25 12.41
N LEU A 169 -0.99 3.03 12.52
CA LEU A 169 -2.02 4.02 12.29
C LEU A 169 -2.69 4.43 13.61
N LYS A 170 -3.00 5.71 13.75
CA LYS A 170 -3.90 6.25 14.78
C LYS A 170 -4.91 7.21 14.16
N PRO A 171 -6.03 7.53 14.84
CA PRO A 171 -6.95 8.52 14.32
C PRO A 171 -6.25 9.84 14.01
N TRP A 172 -6.36 10.29 12.74
CA TRP A 172 -5.72 11.49 12.20
C TRP A 172 -4.17 11.44 12.11
N GLU A 173 -3.58 10.29 12.34
CA GLU A 173 -2.13 10.11 12.30
C GLU A 173 -1.76 8.90 11.42
N LEU A 174 -1.25 9.18 10.23
CA LEU A 174 -0.89 8.18 9.23
C LEU A 174 0.36 7.38 9.65
N HIS A 175 1.37 8.05 10.22
CA HIS A 175 2.61 7.42 10.68
C HIS A 175 2.76 7.57 12.18
N ALA A 176 2.15 6.66 12.94
CA ALA A 176 1.98 6.79 14.40
C ALA A 176 3.15 6.23 15.22
N GLY A 177 4.37 6.31 14.69
CA GLY A 177 5.62 6.13 15.43
C GLY A 177 6.17 4.71 15.46
N VAL A 178 5.40 3.67 15.12
CA VAL A 178 5.90 2.29 14.99
C VAL A 178 6.09 1.94 13.53
N SER A 179 7.29 1.46 13.17
CA SER A 179 7.59 0.96 11.83
C SER A 179 7.46 -0.56 11.77
N VAL A 180 6.86 -1.07 10.69
CA VAL A 180 6.68 -2.50 10.43
C VAL A 180 7.66 -2.94 9.34
N PRO A 181 8.63 -3.82 9.63
CA PRO A 181 9.64 -4.19 8.63
C PRO A 181 9.04 -5.08 7.53
N SER A 182 9.43 -4.82 6.29
CA SER A 182 9.13 -5.64 5.12
C SER A 182 10.29 -6.58 4.73
N TYR A 183 11.40 -6.58 5.50
CA TYR A 183 12.58 -7.39 5.24
C TYR A 183 13.16 -7.98 6.54
N ALA A 184 13.94 -9.06 6.40
CA ALA A 184 14.60 -9.68 7.54
C ALA A 184 15.64 -8.71 8.14
N CYS A 185 15.45 -8.38 9.42
CA CYS A 185 16.35 -7.56 10.22
C CYS A 185 16.69 -8.27 11.53
N GLY A 186 17.82 -7.89 12.15
CA GLY A 186 18.19 -8.43 13.44
C GLY A 186 17.32 -7.92 14.61
N PRO A 187 17.30 -8.63 15.74
CA PRO A 187 16.50 -8.22 16.90
C PRO A 187 16.92 -6.87 17.50
N ASP A 188 18.17 -6.47 17.27
CA ASP A 188 18.74 -5.21 17.78
C ASP A 188 18.64 -4.05 16.76
N ASN A 189 17.90 -4.23 15.66
CA ASN A 189 17.76 -3.19 14.65
C ASN A 189 17.06 -1.95 15.26
N PRO A 190 17.70 -0.76 15.27
CA PRO A 190 17.16 0.41 15.93
C PRO A 190 15.87 0.96 15.29
N GLY A 191 15.62 0.66 14.01
CA GLY A 191 14.44 1.10 13.28
C GLY A 191 13.18 0.27 13.57
N PHE A 192 13.33 -0.95 14.14
CA PHE A 192 12.21 -1.89 14.32
C PHE A 192 12.21 -2.50 15.71
N LYS A 193 12.12 -1.64 16.72
CA LYS A 193 12.10 -2.05 18.14
C LYS A 193 10.68 -2.36 18.61
N GLY A 194 10.58 -3.26 19.58
CA GLY A 194 9.32 -3.58 20.26
C GLY A 194 8.61 -4.80 19.68
N ILE A 195 7.35 -4.86 19.97
CA ILE A 195 6.47 -5.99 19.66
C ILE A 195 5.16 -5.49 19.04
N VAL A 196 4.42 -6.39 18.42
CA VAL A 196 3.04 -6.14 18.01
C VAL A 196 2.19 -5.92 19.28
N GLU A 197 1.50 -4.79 19.37
CA GLU A 197 0.66 -4.43 20.51
C GLU A 197 -0.81 -4.79 20.24
N GLU A 198 -1.47 -5.38 21.22
CA GLU A 198 -2.90 -5.67 21.15
C GLU A 198 -3.72 -4.36 21.01
N GLY A 199 -4.74 -4.39 20.15
CA GLY A 199 -5.60 -3.24 19.89
C GLY A 199 -4.91 -2.09 19.15
N SER A 200 -3.81 -2.36 18.46
CA SER A 200 -3.16 -1.41 17.54
C SER A 200 -3.51 -1.72 16.08
N VAL A 201 -3.48 -0.70 15.23
CA VAL A 201 -3.75 -0.81 13.79
C VAL A 201 -2.47 -0.49 13.02
N TYR A 202 -2.19 -1.28 11.99
CA TYR A 202 -0.99 -1.15 11.17
C TYR A 202 -1.34 -1.24 9.68
N ALA A 203 -0.52 -0.61 8.82
CA ALA A 203 -0.53 -0.70 7.38
C ALA A 203 0.87 -1.09 6.86
#